data_988ca5d0f81fcca901fe0040589b79f0
#
_entry.id   988ca5d0f81fcca901fe0040589b79f0
#
_cell.length_a   1.000
_cell.length_b   1.000
_cell.length_c   1.000
_cell.angle_alpha   90.00
_cell.angle_beta   90.00
_cell.angle_gamma   90.00
#
_symmetry.space_group_name_H-M   'P 1'
#
loop_
_entity.id
_entity.type
_entity.pdbx_description
1 polymer ?
#
loop_
_entity_poly.entity_id
_entity_poly.type
_entity_poly.pdbx_seq_one_letter_code
_entity_poly.pdbx_strand_id
1 'polypeptide(L)'
;MASELILNFSAANQLTVSFDGESSGTIGFRSPLTDEELQELRWYVESYAAQYMTEIDDDRAARVAVGLKRWGTELYRRSIGADVDGGAIGLFREFLACKDAGRVLTVQAVMPEILALPWELLHVPGGAYVFNEKPRISIRRNLAGMRGGRSPLKVIPKETLRLLMVVSRPSDAGFIDPRADGAAVLEAIEEHGKGRIEVEFLRPGTLKALEARLENEDLPAVDILHFDGHGAFDATGDKTGFCCSRKRMGIRIWWRRSGWGSC
;
A
#
# COMPACT_ATOMS: atom_id res chain seq x y z
N MET A 1 -5.01 17.90 12.48
CA MET A 1 -4.24 17.44 11.29
C MET A 1 -3.76 16.05 11.58
N ALA A 2 -3.51 15.21 10.57
CA ALA A 2 -2.93 13.89 10.83
C ALA A 2 -1.45 14.04 11.18
N SER A 3 -1.00 13.39 12.26
CA SER A 3 0.41 13.32 12.62
C SER A 3 1.13 12.31 11.72
N GLU A 4 2.22 12.74 11.07
CA GLU A 4 2.95 11.91 10.10
C GLU A 4 4.42 11.76 10.49
N LEU A 5 4.84 10.52 10.74
CA LEU A 5 6.25 10.15 10.84
C LEU A 5 6.75 9.66 9.48
N ILE A 6 7.86 10.19 9.00
CA ILE A 6 8.41 9.83 7.69
C ILE A 6 9.75 9.10 7.86
N LEU A 7 9.83 7.88 7.35
CA LEU A 7 11.06 7.15 7.12
C LEU A 7 11.53 7.47 5.69
N ASN A 8 12.47 8.39 5.55
CA ASN A 8 12.93 8.85 4.25
C ASN A 8 14.25 8.20 3.85
N PHE A 9 14.22 7.40 2.78
CA PHE A 9 15.38 6.75 2.20
C PHE A 9 15.92 7.57 1.03
N SER A 10 17.06 8.22 1.23
CA SER A 10 17.81 8.91 0.16
C SER A 10 18.58 7.95 -0.73
N ALA A 11 19.01 6.82 -0.17
CA ALA A 11 19.63 5.68 -0.85
C ALA A 11 19.19 4.38 -0.16
N ALA A 12 19.43 3.22 -0.78
CA ALA A 12 19.02 1.92 -0.22
C ALA A 12 19.63 1.63 1.17
N ASN A 13 20.75 2.26 1.50
CA ASN A 13 21.47 2.11 2.75
C ASN A 13 21.48 3.37 3.63
N GLN A 14 20.68 4.40 3.30
CA GLN A 14 20.64 5.67 4.04
C GLN A 14 19.20 6.05 4.36
N LEU A 15 18.92 6.17 5.64
CA LEU A 15 17.61 6.52 6.19
C LEU A 15 17.73 7.79 7.05
N THR A 16 16.75 8.68 6.96
CA THR A 16 16.48 9.72 7.96
C THR A 16 15.04 9.57 8.45
N VAL A 17 14.80 9.86 9.72
CA VAL A 17 13.46 9.85 10.32
C VAL A 17 13.07 11.30 10.58
N SER A 18 11.87 11.68 10.19
CA SER A 18 11.38 13.03 10.44
C SER A 18 9.95 13.01 11.01
N PHE A 19 9.69 13.93 11.91
CA PHE A 19 8.40 14.12 12.56
C PHE A 19 8.27 15.60 13.00
N ASP A 20 7.12 16.20 12.75
CA ASP A 20 6.75 17.57 13.14
C ASP A 20 7.80 18.65 12.77
N GLY A 21 8.43 18.49 11.62
CA GLY A 21 9.44 19.42 11.10
C GLY A 21 10.86 19.15 11.58
N GLU A 22 11.05 18.27 12.55
CA GLU A 22 12.36 17.82 13.01
C GLU A 22 12.83 16.57 12.25
N SER A 23 14.14 16.35 12.20
CA SER A 23 14.73 15.20 11.50
C SER A 23 15.92 14.65 12.27
N SER A 24 16.06 13.33 12.29
CA SER A 24 17.25 12.66 12.81
C SER A 24 18.48 12.89 11.93
N GLY A 25 19.64 12.52 12.44
CA GLY A 25 20.81 12.27 11.60
C GLY A 25 20.58 11.17 10.58
N THR A 26 21.55 10.99 9.68
CA THR A 26 21.51 9.88 8.70
C THR A 26 21.86 8.57 9.38
N ILE A 27 20.99 7.58 9.22
CA ILE A 27 21.10 6.24 9.79
C ILE A 27 21.52 5.28 8.69
N GLY A 28 22.52 4.44 8.95
CA GLY A 28 22.87 3.34 8.07
C GLY A 28 21.80 2.24 8.11
N PHE A 29 21.22 1.92 6.97
CA PHE A 29 20.19 0.89 6.86
C PHE A 29 20.69 -0.31 6.05
N ARG A 30 20.31 -1.50 6.49
CA ARG A 30 20.46 -2.74 5.73
C ARG A 30 19.22 -3.59 5.95
N SER A 31 18.64 -4.11 4.85
CA SER A 31 17.50 -5.02 4.95
C SER A 31 17.77 -6.16 5.93
N PRO A 32 16.88 -6.41 6.88
CA PRO A 32 17.01 -7.55 7.80
C PRO A 32 16.53 -8.87 7.20
N LEU A 33 15.80 -8.84 6.08
CA LEU A 33 15.26 -10.02 5.43
C LEU A 33 16.13 -10.39 4.23
N THR A 34 16.36 -11.69 4.07
CA THR A 34 16.95 -12.25 2.85
C THR A 34 15.90 -12.40 1.76
N ASP A 35 16.36 -12.65 0.52
CA ASP A 35 15.44 -12.88 -0.60
C ASP A 35 14.58 -14.14 -0.37
N GLU A 36 15.14 -15.18 0.26
CA GLU A 36 14.41 -16.39 0.62
C GLU A 36 13.33 -16.10 1.66
N GLU A 37 13.64 -15.32 2.70
CA GLU A 37 12.65 -14.93 3.72
C GLU A 37 11.53 -14.08 3.12
N LEU A 38 11.83 -13.20 2.17
CA LEU A 38 10.83 -12.42 1.43
C LEU A 38 9.95 -13.32 0.54
N GLN A 39 10.53 -14.35 -0.08
CA GLN A 39 9.77 -15.32 -0.87
C GLN A 39 8.86 -16.18 0.01
N GLU A 40 9.35 -16.64 1.17
CA GLU A 40 8.55 -17.38 2.15
C GLU A 40 7.37 -16.55 2.67
N LEU A 41 7.62 -15.28 3.00
CA LEU A 41 6.57 -14.36 3.42
C LEU A 41 5.52 -14.14 2.34
N ARG A 42 5.97 -13.94 1.08
CA ARG A 42 5.07 -13.78 -0.07
C ARG A 42 4.21 -15.02 -0.25
N TRP A 43 4.83 -16.22 -0.24
CA TRP A 43 4.10 -17.47 -0.34
C TRP A 43 3.05 -17.59 0.78
N TYR A 44 3.41 -17.24 2.01
CA TYR A 44 2.49 -17.30 3.16
C TYR A 44 1.26 -16.41 2.99
N VAL A 45 1.45 -15.18 2.51
CA VAL A 45 0.37 -14.20 2.36
C VAL A 45 -0.46 -14.42 1.09
N GLU A 46 0.21 -14.71 -0.04
CA GLU A 46 -0.45 -14.76 -1.35
C GLU A 46 -0.99 -16.15 -1.70
N SER A 47 -0.29 -17.22 -1.28
CA SER A 47 -0.65 -18.57 -1.67
C SER A 47 -1.30 -19.34 -0.55
N TYR A 48 -0.64 -19.45 0.61
CA TYR A 48 -1.16 -20.23 1.73
C TYR A 48 -2.48 -19.67 2.28
N ALA A 49 -2.59 -18.36 2.42
CA ALA A 49 -3.81 -17.72 2.90
C ALA A 49 -5.00 -17.81 1.92
N ALA A 50 -4.74 -18.05 0.62
CA ALA A 50 -5.76 -18.01 -0.43
C ALA A 50 -6.17 -19.39 -0.98
N GLN A 51 -5.43 -20.46 -0.65
CA GLN A 51 -5.62 -21.79 -1.26
C GLN A 51 -5.75 -22.88 -0.20
N TYR A 52 -6.44 -23.99 -0.57
CA TYR A 52 -6.43 -25.19 0.26
C TYR A 52 -5.05 -25.85 0.19
N MET A 53 -4.42 -26.06 1.36
CA MET A 53 -3.05 -26.51 1.49
C MET A 53 -2.95 -27.89 2.15
N THR A 54 -1.78 -28.50 2.02
CA THR A 54 -1.44 -29.81 2.63
C THR A 54 -0.87 -29.62 4.03
N GLU A 55 -0.76 -30.71 4.82
CA GLU A 55 -0.09 -30.70 6.15
C GLU A 55 1.36 -30.19 6.07
N ILE A 56 2.08 -30.47 4.97
CA ILE A 56 3.45 -29.97 4.75
C ILE A 56 3.46 -28.44 4.62
N ASP A 57 2.43 -27.89 3.99
CA ASP A 57 2.25 -26.43 3.86
C ASP A 57 1.91 -25.79 5.20
N ASP A 58 1.15 -26.49 6.06
CA ASP A 58 0.85 -26.03 7.42
C ASP A 58 2.11 -25.91 8.27
N ASP A 59 3.02 -26.89 8.20
CA ASP A 59 4.31 -26.82 8.87
C ASP A 59 5.18 -25.67 8.34
N ARG A 60 5.16 -25.44 7.04
CA ARG A 60 5.85 -24.30 6.41
C ARG A 60 5.25 -22.98 6.87
N ALA A 61 3.94 -22.87 6.88
CA ALA A 61 3.22 -21.68 7.33
C ALA A 61 3.50 -21.37 8.82
N ALA A 62 3.54 -22.40 9.68
CA ALA A 62 3.87 -22.25 11.09
C ALA A 62 5.29 -21.67 11.28
N ARG A 63 6.28 -22.11 10.47
CA ARG A 63 7.64 -21.55 10.52
C ARG A 63 7.66 -20.07 10.10
N VAL A 64 6.92 -19.70 9.05
CA VAL A 64 6.79 -18.30 8.63
C VAL A 64 6.11 -17.48 9.71
N ALA A 65 5.01 -17.95 10.28
CA ALA A 65 4.27 -17.25 11.33
C ALA A 65 5.16 -16.92 12.55
N VAL A 66 6.01 -17.85 12.97
CA VAL A 66 7.02 -17.62 14.03
C VAL A 66 8.04 -16.55 13.60
N GLY A 67 8.39 -16.51 12.31
CA GLY A 67 9.32 -15.54 11.74
C GLY A 67 8.81 -14.10 11.74
N LEU A 68 7.49 -13.88 11.62
CA LEU A 68 6.91 -12.54 11.42
C LEU A 68 7.36 -11.52 12.47
N LYS A 69 7.25 -11.88 13.75
CA LYS A 69 7.65 -11.00 14.87
C LYS A 69 9.15 -10.74 14.88
N ARG A 70 9.96 -11.75 14.62
CA ARG A 70 11.42 -11.62 14.54
C ARG A 70 11.81 -10.64 13.43
N TRP A 71 11.28 -10.82 12.24
CA TRP A 71 11.53 -9.93 11.10
C TRP A 71 11.11 -8.49 11.38
N GLY A 72 9.92 -8.31 11.96
CA GLY A 72 9.43 -6.98 12.34
C GLY A 72 10.31 -6.30 13.40
N THR A 73 10.79 -7.06 14.38
CA THR A 73 11.71 -6.55 15.41
C THR A 73 13.06 -6.17 14.81
N GLU A 74 13.60 -6.98 13.90
CA GLU A 74 14.86 -6.65 13.22
C GLU A 74 14.70 -5.47 12.27
N LEU A 75 13.52 -5.34 11.60
CA LEU A 75 13.21 -4.18 10.77
C LEU A 75 13.21 -2.89 11.60
N TYR A 76 12.64 -2.90 12.80
CA TYR A 76 12.71 -1.79 13.73
C TYR A 76 14.16 -1.50 14.15
N ARG A 77 14.91 -2.52 14.58
CA ARG A 77 16.29 -2.36 15.07
C ARG A 77 17.23 -1.81 14.01
N ARG A 78 17.03 -2.18 12.74
CA ARG A 78 17.87 -1.72 11.63
C ARG A 78 17.38 -0.44 10.95
N SER A 79 16.26 0.08 11.38
CA SER A 79 15.73 1.37 10.94
C SER A 79 15.78 2.39 12.10
N ILE A 80 14.68 2.60 12.76
CA ILE A 80 14.53 3.58 13.84
C ILE A 80 15.49 3.29 15.01
N GLY A 81 15.64 2.02 15.37
CA GLY A 81 16.48 1.57 16.48
C GLY A 81 17.99 1.55 16.19
N ALA A 82 18.41 1.78 14.94
CA ALA A 82 19.81 1.83 14.56
C ALA A 82 20.46 3.20 14.81
N ASP A 83 19.69 4.19 15.20
CA ASP A 83 20.18 5.54 15.48
C ASP A 83 20.95 5.57 16.81
N VAL A 84 22.27 5.65 16.72
CA VAL A 84 23.17 5.65 17.89
C VAL A 84 23.00 6.91 18.73
N ASP A 85 22.69 8.03 18.11
CA ASP A 85 22.50 9.32 18.78
C ASP A 85 21.11 9.47 19.39
N GLY A 86 20.19 8.54 19.07
CA GLY A 86 18.87 8.46 19.67
C GLY A 86 17.83 9.45 19.13
N GLY A 87 18.19 10.29 18.18
CA GLY A 87 17.28 11.28 17.60
C GLY A 87 16.05 10.63 16.94
N ALA A 88 16.25 9.60 16.10
CA ALA A 88 15.15 8.88 15.47
C ALA A 88 14.25 8.16 16.50
N ILE A 89 14.83 7.60 17.53
CA ILE A 89 14.08 6.97 18.64
C ILE A 89 13.25 8.02 19.39
N GLY A 90 13.82 9.21 19.63
CA GLY A 90 13.13 10.35 20.23
C GLY A 90 11.89 10.74 19.43
N LEU A 91 12.07 11.06 18.14
CA LEU A 91 10.98 11.42 17.21
C LEU A 91 9.90 10.33 17.12
N PHE A 92 10.31 9.06 17.09
CA PHE A 92 9.37 7.95 17.08
C PHE A 92 8.55 7.85 18.38
N ARG A 93 9.17 8.08 19.55
CA ARG A 93 8.45 8.12 20.83
C ARG A 93 7.46 9.27 20.90
N GLU A 94 7.83 10.44 20.41
CA GLU A 94 6.94 11.60 20.32
C GLU A 94 5.76 11.31 19.40
N PHE A 95 6.00 10.71 18.23
CA PHE A 95 4.95 10.26 17.34
C PHE A 95 4.01 9.23 18.00
N LEU A 96 4.54 8.27 18.76
CA LEU A 96 3.72 7.31 19.50
C LEU A 96 2.89 7.97 20.61
N ALA A 97 3.40 9.04 21.23
CA ALA A 97 2.72 9.80 22.27
C ALA A 97 1.57 10.67 21.74
N CYS A 98 1.57 10.97 20.44
CA CYS A 98 0.46 11.72 19.82
C CYS A 98 -0.85 10.94 19.91
N LYS A 99 -1.90 11.65 20.34
CA LYS A 99 -3.26 11.09 20.48
C LYS A 99 -4.18 11.41 19.30
N ASP A 100 -3.62 11.96 18.23
CA ASP A 100 -4.39 12.28 17.03
C ASP A 100 -5.02 11.02 16.41
N ALA A 101 -6.29 11.13 15.99
CA ALA A 101 -7.02 10.02 15.41
C ALA A 101 -6.44 9.51 14.08
N GLY A 102 -5.67 10.34 13.38
CA GLY A 102 -5.06 10.02 12.07
C GLY A 102 -3.53 10.02 12.14
N ARG A 103 -2.92 9.00 12.76
CA ARG A 103 -1.46 8.83 12.73
C ARG A 103 -1.02 8.01 11.53
N VAL A 104 0.01 8.49 10.82
CA VAL A 104 0.52 7.83 9.61
C VAL A 104 2.04 7.67 9.71
N LEU A 105 2.53 6.45 9.50
CA LEU A 105 3.94 6.17 9.25
C LEU A 105 4.13 6.04 7.73
N THR A 106 4.93 6.94 7.17
CA THR A 106 5.22 6.97 5.72
C THR A 106 6.63 6.47 5.45
N VAL A 107 6.75 5.43 4.63
CA VAL A 107 8.03 5.00 4.07
C VAL A 107 8.21 5.65 2.72
N GLN A 108 9.18 6.54 2.61
CA GLN A 108 9.47 7.31 1.41
C GLN A 108 10.79 6.86 0.79
N ALA A 109 10.76 6.40 -0.45
CA ALA A 109 11.94 5.96 -1.19
C ALA A 109 11.73 6.08 -2.70
N VAL A 110 12.82 6.13 -3.49
CA VAL A 110 12.81 5.91 -4.94
C VAL A 110 13.11 4.46 -5.30
N MET A 111 13.66 3.69 -4.37
CA MET A 111 14.09 2.31 -4.55
C MET A 111 12.94 1.34 -4.31
N PRO A 112 12.52 0.56 -5.34
CA PRO A 112 11.43 -0.40 -5.20
C PRO A 112 11.70 -1.46 -4.11
N GLU A 113 12.95 -1.90 -3.95
CA GLU A 113 13.35 -2.88 -2.94
C GLU A 113 13.10 -2.41 -1.51
N ILE A 114 13.24 -1.12 -1.23
CA ILE A 114 12.90 -0.55 0.08
C ILE A 114 11.38 -0.49 0.27
N LEU A 115 10.65 -0.08 -0.75
CA LEU A 115 9.18 -0.03 -0.69
C LEU A 115 8.55 -1.42 -0.63
N ALA A 116 9.23 -2.45 -1.15
CA ALA A 116 8.77 -3.83 -1.13
C ALA A 116 8.97 -4.54 0.21
N LEU A 117 9.76 -3.98 1.13
CA LEU A 117 9.92 -4.55 2.48
C LEU A 117 8.58 -4.56 3.23
N PRO A 118 8.36 -5.57 4.09
CA PRO A 118 7.09 -5.74 4.81
C PRO A 118 7.01 -4.79 6.02
N TRP A 119 6.91 -3.50 5.76
CA TRP A 119 6.86 -2.45 6.80
C TRP A 119 5.68 -2.62 7.76
N GLU A 120 4.64 -3.31 7.34
CA GLU A 120 3.51 -3.70 8.18
C GLU A 120 3.93 -4.61 9.36
N LEU A 121 5.04 -5.33 9.22
CA LEU A 121 5.60 -6.14 10.30
C LEU A 121 6.37 -5.34 11.34
N LEU A 122 6.58 -4.02 11.17
CA LEU A 122 7.37 -3.21 12.09
C LEU A 122 6.90 -3.41 13.52
N HIS A 123 7.80 -3.94 14.37
CA HIS A 123 7.49 -4.36 15.74
C HIS A 123 8.47 -3.75 16.73
N VAL A 124 7.95 -3.02 17.71
CA VAL A 124 8.76 -2.42 18.78
C VAL A 124 9.29 -3.52 19.71
N PRO A 125 10.61 -3.59 19.99
CA PRO A 125 11.15 -4.59 20.91
C PRO A 125 10.47 -4.52 22.28
N GLY A 126 9.94 -5.65 22.73
CA GLY A 126 9.18 -5.73 23.98
C GLY A 126 7.78 -5.13 23.96
N GLY A 127 7.35 -4.54 22.85
CA GLY A 127 6.06 -3.90 22.66
C GLY A 127 5.15 -4.64 21.66
N ALA A 128 4.43 -3.89 20.83
CA ALA A 128 3.50 -4.36 19.83
C ALA A 128 3.96 -4.08 18.40
N TYR A 129 3.23 -4.61 17.42
CA TYR A 129 3.31 -4.12 16.05
C TYR A 129 2.82 -2.68 15.97
N VAL A 130 3.52 -1.85 15.21
CA VAL A 130 3.25 -0.41 15.13
C VAL A 130 1.81 -0.13 14.66
N PHE A 131 1.27 -0.93 13.76
CA PHE A 131 -0.11 -0.76 13.29
C PHE A 131 -1.18 -1.13 14.34
N ASN A 132 -0.80 -1.83 15.41
CA ASN A 132 -1.69 -2.19 16.53
C ASN A 132 -1.75 -1.12 17.63
N GLU A 133 -0.93 -0.08 17.52
CA GLU A 133 -0.95 1.04 18.47
C GLU A 133 -2.30 1.76 18.49
N LYS A 134 -2.63 2.36 19.63
CA LYS A 134 -3.89 3.11 19.81
C LYS A 134 -3.59 4.56 20.22
N PRO A 135 -4.14 5.55 19.51
CA PRO A 135 -4.94 5.45 18.27
C PRO A 135 -4.20 4.72 17.15
N ARG A 136 -4.92 4.11 16.21
CA ARG A 136 -4.33 3.30 15.13
C ARG A 136 -3.33 4.10 14.30
N ILE A 137 -2.23 3.46 13.92
CA ILE A 137 -1.23 3.99 12.99
C ILE A 137 -1.42 3.31 11.64
N SER A 138 -1.64 4.10 10.60
CA SER A 138 -1.63 3.62 9.22
C SER A 138 -0.21 3.64 8.68
N ILE A 139 0.19 2.58 7.98
CA ILE A 139 1.49 2.50 7.30
C ILE A 139 1.25 2.70 5.80
N ARG A 140 1.98 3.61 5.18
CA ARG A 140 1.91 3.86 3.75
C ARG A 140 3.29 3.95 3.11
N ARG A 141 3.33 3.71 1.82
CA ARG A 141 4.52 3.88 0.98
C ARG A 141 4.36 5.12 0.12
N ASN A 142 5.45 5.86 -0.04
CA ASN A 142 5.50 7.04 -0.90
C ASN A 142 6.72 6.95 -1.83
N LEU A 143 6.47 6.96 -3.14
CA LEU A 143 7.54 6.98 -4.13
C LEU A 143 8.14 8.38 -4.18
N ALA A 144 9.35 8.53 -3.63
CA ALA A 144 10.06 9.81 -3.64
C ALA A 144 10.39 10.23 -5.09
N GLY A 145 10.25 11.51 -5.39
CA GLY A 145 10.53 12.05 -6.73
C GLY A 145 9.37 11.96 -7.71
N MET A 146 8.25 11.34 -7.37
CA MET A 146 7.01 11.65 -8.07
C MET A 146 6.62 13.10 -7.74
N ARG A 147 6.94 13.99 -8.64
CA ARG A 147 6.43 15.37 -8.66
C ARG A 147 4.95 15.36 -9.09
N GLY A 148 4.14 14.61 -8.41
CA GLY A 148 2.77 15.00 -8.26
C GLY A 148 2.81 16.09 -7.20
N GLY A 149 2.71 17.34 -7.60
CA GLY A 149 2.62 18.40 -6.63
C GLY A 149 1.59 17.95 -5.59
N ARG A 150 1.94 18.07 -4.32
CA ARG A 150 0.95 18.07 -3.24
C ARG A 150 0.11 19.34 -3.41
N SER A 151 -0.67 19.40 -4.47
CA SER A 151 -1.89 20.21 -4.41
C SER A 151 -2.67 19.54 -3.30
N PRO A 152 -2.89 20.22 -2.17
CA PRO A 152 -3.79 19.67 -1.16
C PRO A 152 -5.05 19.29 -1.92
N LEU A 153 -5.45 18.02 -1.81
CA LEU A 153 -6.73 17.57 -2.34
C LEU A 153 -7.77 18.57 -1.83
N LYS A 154 -8.25 19.41 -2.72
CA LYS A 154 -9.30 20.36 -2.41
C LYS A 154 -10.59 19.55 -2.30
N VAL A 155 -10.81 18.98 -1.12
CA VAL A 155 -12.05 18.25 -0.83
C VAL A 155 -13.17 19.29 -0.88
N ILE A 156 -13.98 19.25 -1.94
CA ILE A 156 -15.22 20.01 -2.02
C ILE A 156 -16.28 19.18 -1.34
N PRO A 157 -16.89 19.66 -0.24
CA PRO A 157 -17.98 18.94 0.41
C PRO A 157 -19.11 18.68 -0.58
N LYS A 158 -19.55 17.43 -0.68
CA LYS A 158 -20.69 17.00 -1.49
C LYS A 158 -21.68 16.26 -0.59
N GLU A 159 -22.96 16.38 -0.88
CA GLU A 159 -23.99 15.60 -0.19
C GLU A 159 -23.91 14.14 -0.54
N THR A 160 -23.59 13.84 -1.82
CA THR A 160 -23.45 12.47 -2.34
C THR A 160 -22.16 12.33 -3.08
N LEU A 161 -21.41 11.26 -2.80
CA LEU A 161 -20.20 10.85 -3.49
C LEU A 161 -20.53 9.76 -4.51
N ARG A 162 -19.91 9.81 -5.68
CA ARG A 162 -20.02 8.78 -6.72
C ARG A 162 -18.81 7.88 -6.74
N LEU A 163 -19.01 6.61 -6.45
CA LEU A 163 -18.00 5.56 -6.49
C LEU A 163 -18.14 4.75 -7.78
N LEU A 164 -17.10 4.76 -8.62
CA LEU A 164 -17.00 3.92 -9.80
C LEU A 164 -16.20 2.67 -9.47
N MET A 165 -16.85 1.51 -9.55
CA MET A 165 -16.22 0.21 -9.37
C MET A 165 -15.80 -0.38 -10.73
N VAL A 166 -14.50 -0.66 -10.85
CA VAL A 166 -13.91 -1.31 -12.03
C VAL A 166 -13.46 -2.71 -11.63
N VAL A 167 -14.24 -3.71 -12.05
CA VAL A 167 -13.92 -5.12 -11.79
C VAL A 167 -13.24 -5.70 -13.01
N SER A 168 -11.95 -5.98 -12.92
CA SER A 168 -11.14 -6.53 -14.01
C SER A 168 -10.75 -7.98 -13.74
N ARG A 169 -11.14 -8.89 -14.64
CA ARG A 169 -10.86 -10.33 -14.56
C ARG A 169 -10.28 -10.80 -15.89
N PRO A 170 -8.95 -10.65 -16.08
CA PRO A 170 -8.28 -11.14 -17.29
C PRO A 170 -8.30 -12.68 -17.31
N SER A 171 -8.45 -13.25 -18.49
CA SER A 171 -8.58 -14.71 -18.66
C SER A 171 -7.26 -15.47 -18.48
N ASP A 172 -6.14 -14.76 -18.45
CA ASP A 172 -4.77 -15.27 -18.29
C ASP A 172 -4.19 -15.04 -16.88
N ALA A 173 -4.98 -14.49 -15.98
CA ALA A 173 -4.64 -14.37 -14.57
C ALA A 173 -5.43 -15.40 -13.74
N GLY A 174 -4.97 -15.69 -12.53
CA GLY A 174 -5.65 -16.60 -11.61
C GLY A 174 -7.10 -16.18 -11.32
N PHE A 175 -7.91 -17.11 -10.86
CA PHE A 175 -9.29 -16.80 -10.50
C PHE A 175 -9.36 -15.92 -9.25
N ILE A 176 -10.08 -14.81 -9.35
CA ILE A 176 -10.55 -14.01 -8.21
C ILE A 176 -12.07 -13.94 -8.33
N ASP A 177 -12.79 -14.24 -7.24
CA ASP A 177 -14.23 -14.14 -7.23
C ASP A 177 -14.66 -12.68 -7.51
N PRO A 178 -15.37 -12.42 -8.63
CA PRO A 178 -15.74 -11.05 -8.98
C PRO A 178 -16.82 -10.45 -8.07
N ARG A 179 -17.37 -11.24 -7.15
CA ARG A 179 -18.45 -10.82 -6.25
C ARG A 179 -17.97 -10.54 -4.84
N ALA A 180 -16.87 -11.18 -4.39
CA ALA A 180 -16.43 -11.13 -3.00
C ALA A 180 -16.14 -9.68 -2.54
N ASP A 181 -15.26 -8.98 -3.23
CA ASP A 181 -14.90 -7.61 -2.86
C ASP A 181 -16.03 -6.64 -3.14
N GLY A 182 -16.74 -6.80 -4.27
CA GLY A 182 -17.89 -5.99 -4.62
C GLY A 182 -19.01 -6.09 -3.59
N ALA A 183 -19.32 -7.29 -3.09
CA ALA A 183 -20.33 -7.50 -2.06
C ALA A 183 -19.95 -6.84 -0.74
N ALA A 184 -18.68 -6.99 -0.29
CA ALA A 184 -18.19 -6.37 0.93
C ALA A 184 -18.24 -4.85 0.88
N VAL A 185 -17.88 -4.24 -0.27
CA VAL A 185 -17.98 -2.79 -0.46
C VAL A 185 -19.43 -2.32 -0.43
N LEU A 186 -20.33 -3.03 -1.09
CA LEU A 186 -21.77 -2.67 -1.09
C LEU A 186 -22.37 -2.79 0.29
N GLU A 187 -22.08 -3.85 1.03
CA GLU A 187 -22.53 -4.05 2.41
C GLU A 187 -22.03 -2.93 3.32
N ALA A 188 -20.75 -2.57 3.25
CA ALA A 188 -20.18 -1.47 4.01
C ALA A 188 -20.82 -0.11 3.66
N ILE A 189 -21.16 0.12 2.39
CA ILE A 189 -21.85 1.33 1.96
C ILE A 189 -23.30 1.36 2.45
N GLU A 190 -24.01 0.24 2.41
CA GLU A 190 -25.37 0.13 2.91
C GLU A 190 -25.42 0.38 4.43
N GLU A 191 -24.50 -0.23 5.17
CA GLU A 191 -24.45 -0.10 6.63
C GLU A 191 -23.98 1.29 7.09
N HIS A 192 -22.99 1.88 6.45
CA HIS A 192 -22.31 3.08 6.93
C HIS A 192 -22.49 4.31 6.03
N GLY A 193 -22.80 4.12 4.76
CA GLY A 193 -22.87 5.19 3.76
C GLY A 193 -24.09 6.11 3.93
N LYS A 194 -25.14 5.64 4.60
CA LYS A 194 -26.38 6.41 4.90
C LYS A 194 -26.97 7.11 3.67
N GLY A 195 -26.94 6.45 2.51
CA GLY A 195 -27.45 7.00 1.25
C GLY A 195 -26.58 8.11 0.63
N ARG A 196 -25.38 8.37 1.16
CA ARG A 196 -24.48 9.41 0.65
C ARG A 196 -23.45 8.91 -0.37
N ILE A 197 -23.49 7.63 -0.73
CA ILE A 197 -22.58 7.05 -1.72
C ILE A 197 -23.41 6.36 -2.78
N GLU A 198 -23.30 6.82 -4.03
CA GLU A 198 -23.86 6.17 -5.20
C GLU A 198 -22.79 5.28 -5.84
N VAL A 199 -23.14 4.01 -6.11
CA VAL A 199 -22.21 3.05 -6.70
C VAL A 199 -22.57 2.81 -8.16
N GLU A 200 -21.58 2.96 -9.02
CA GLU A 200 -21.65 2.64 -10.44
C GLU A 200 -20.64 1.52 -10.77
N PHE A 201 -21.05 0.48 -11.49
CA PHE A 201 -20.16 -0.57 -11.99
C PHE A 201 -19.79 -0.32 -13.44
N LEU A 202 -18.50 -0.15 -13.72
CA LEU A 202 -18.02 -0.02 -15.09
C LEU A 202 -18.17 -1.35 -15.86
N ARG A 203 -18.89 -1.33 -16.96
CA ARG A 203 -19.08 -2.50 -17.83
C ARG A 203 -18.87 -2.13 -19.31
N PRO A 204 -17.94 -2.79 -20.03
CA PRO A 204 -16.97 -3.77 -19.52
C PRO A 204 -15.86 -3.13 -18.67
N GLY A 205 -15.24 -3.89 -17.75
CA GLY A 205 -14.12 -3.44 -16.93
C GLY A 205 -12.83 -3.35 -17.74
N THR A 206 -12.78 -2.44 -18.71
CA THR A 206 -11.63 -2.20 -19.60
C THR A 206 -11.18 -0.75 -19.51
N LEU A 207 -9.94 -0.45 -19.87
CA LEU A 207 -9.46 0.94 -19.87
C LEU A 207 -10.25 1.80 -20.83
N LYS A 208 -10.43 1.33 -22.04
CA LYS A 208 -11.18 2.09 -23.03
C LYS A 208 -12.54 2.52 -22.49
N ALA A 209 -13.22 1.60 -21.75
CA ALA A 209 -14.48 1.94 -21.11
C ALA A 209 -14.27 2.94 -19.93
N LEU A 210 -13.18 2.79 -19.19
CA LEU A 210 -12.85 3.69 -18.09
C LEU A 210 -12.51 5.10 -18.61
N GLU A 211 -11.67 5.20 -19.63
CA GLU A 211 -11.36 6.47 -20.30
C GLU A 211 -12.62 7.14 -20.81
N ALA A 212 -13.42 6.41 -21.59
CA ALA A 212 -14.68 6.92 -22.11
C ALA A 212 -15.65 7.38 -21.00
N ARG A 213 -15.67 6.66 -19.86
CA ARG A 213 -16.53 7.05 -18.72
C ARG A 213 -16.03 8.29 -18.02
N LEU A 214 -14.71 8.42 -17.83
CA LEU A 214 -14.12 9.58 -17.14
C LEU A 214 -14.08 10.85 -18.00
N GLU A 215 -13.99 10.71 -19.32
CA GLU A 215 -13.99 11.82 -20.28
C GLU A 215 -15.40 12.29 -20.67
N ASN A 216 -16.44 11.53 -20.33
CA ASN A 216 -17.81 11.87 -20.67
C ASN A 216 -18.36 12.96 -19.75
N GLU A 217 -18.39 14.20 -20.25
CA GLU A 217 -18.89 15.38 -19.54
C GLU A 217 -20.43 15.37 -19.33
N ASP A 218 -21.16 14.57 -20.12
CA ASP A 218 -22.62 14.44 -19.96
C ASP A 218 -23.00 13.57 -18.74
N LEU A 219 -22.04 12.83 -18.19
CA LEU A 219 -22.26 12.00 -17.01
C LEU A 219 -21.73 12.68 -15.74
N PRO A 220 -22.35 12.40 -14.60
CA PRO A 220 -21.87 12.94 -13.35
C PRO A 220 -20.42 12.53 -13.06
N ALA A 221 -19.62 13.47 -12.54
CA ALA A 221 -18.21 13.24 -12.23
C ALA A 221 -18.04 12.12 -11.19
N VAL A 222 -17.01 11.31 -11.38
CA VAL A 222 -16.59 10.25 -10.43
C VAL A 222 -15.75 10.88 -9.32
N ASP A 223 -16.10 10.60 -8.07
CA ASP A 223 -15.36 11.07 -6.89
C ASP A 223 -14.37 10.04 -6.38
N ILE A 224 -14.74 8.76 -6.47
CA ILE A 224 -13.92 7.62 -6.00
C ILE A 224 -13.85 6.58 -7.10
N LEU A 225 -12.64 6.21 -7.48
CA LEU A 225 -12.38 5.07 -8.37
C LEU A 225 -11.91 3.88 -7.52
N HIS A 226 -12.70 2.80 -7.50
CA HIS A 226 -12.33 1.54 -6.86
C HIS A 226 -11.99 0.51 -7.94
N PHE A 227 -10.74 0.07 -7.96
CA PHE A 227 -10.27 -0.96 -8.89
C PHE A 227 -10.12 -2.29 -8.15
N ASP A 228 -10.84 -3.30 -8.63
CA ASP A 228 -10.77 -4.68 -8.18
C ASP A 228 -10.24 -5.56 -9.32
N GLY A 229 -9.03 -6.08 -9.16
CA GLY A 229 -8.38 -6.86 -10.20
C GLY A 229 -6.96 -7.27 -9.85
N HIS A 230 -6.34 -8.00 -10.78
CA HIS A 230 -4.95 -8.41 -10.63
C HIS A 230 -3.99 -7.24 -10.84
N GLY A 231 -2.97 -7.16 -9.98
CA GLY A 231 -1.77 -6.39 -10.21
C GLY A 231 -0.65 -7.31 -10.66
N ALA A 232 0.22 -6.85 -11.54
CA ALA A 232 1.43 -7.56 -11.91
C ALA A 232 2.62 -6.60 -11.97
N PHE A 233 3.81 -7.15 -11.79
CA PHE A 233 5.06 -6.42 -11.87
C PHE A 233 5.97 -7.09 -12.88
N ASP A 234 6.43 -6.35 -13.88
CA ASP A 234 7.43 -6.82 -14.83
C ASP A 234 8.83 -6.64 -14.24
N ALA A 235 9.37 -7.72 -13.68
CA ALA A 235 10.71 -7.73 -13.11
C ALA A 235 11.82 -7.80 -14.17
N THR A 236 11.49 -8.21 -15.40
CA THR A 236 12.48 -8.49 -16.48
C THR A 236 12.60 -7.36 -17.49
N GLY A 237 11.58 -6.51 -17.61
CA GLY A 237 11.53 -5.37 -18.51
C GLY A 237 11.81 -4.04 -17.84
N ASP A 238 10.94 -3.06 -18.08
CA ASP A 238 11.09 -1.69 -17.56
C ASP A 238 10.86 -1.55 -16.04
N LYS A 239 10.76 -2.66 -15.28
CA LYS A 239 10.46 -2.69 -13.85
C LYS A 239 9.24 -1.85 -13.47
N THR A 240 8.17 -2.04 -14.20
CA THR A 240 6.90 -1.31 -14.01
C THR A 240 5.82 -2.22 -13.45
N GLY A 241 5.02 -1.68 -12.50
CA GLY A 241 3.79 -2.32 -12.07
C GLY A 241 2.65 -2.02 -13.04
N PHE A 242 1.75 -2.94 -13.23
CA PHE A 242 0.56 -2.76 -14.06
C PHE A 242 -0.65 -3.51 -13.48
N CYS A 243 -1.84 -2.98 -13.74
CA CYS A 243 -3.09 -3.66 -13.45
C CYS A 243 -3.49 -4.49 -14.68
N CYS A 244 -3.78 -5.78 -14.48
CA CYS A 244 -4.15 -6.66 -15.59
C CYS A 244 -5.59 -6.43 -16.03
N SER A 245 -5.81 -6.24 -17.33
CA SER A 245 -7.12 -6.26 -17.94
C SER A 245 -7.17 -7.23 -19.12
N ARG A 246 -8.38 -7.66 -19.55
CA ARG A 246 -8.61 -8.74 -20.52
C ARG A 246 -7.70 -8.68 -21.75
N LYS A 247 -7.15 -9.83 -22.14
CA LYS A 247 -6.13 -10.10 -23.18
C LYS A 247 -6.40 -9.55 -24.59
N ARG A 248 -7.59 -9.12 -24.92
CA ARG A 248 -7.92 -8.55 -26.25
C ARG A 248 -7.89 -7.03 -26.33
N MET A 249 -7.78 -6.34 -25.18
CA MET A 249 -7.59 -4.89 -25.11
C MET A 249 -6.74 -4.62 -23.87
N GLY A 250 -5.49 -5.07 -23.96
CA GLY A 250 -4.57 -4.97 -22.85
C GLY A 250 -4.29 -3.53 -22.47
N ILE A 251 -4.62 -3.22 -21.25
CA ILE A 251 -4.11 -2.04 -20.62
C ILE A 251 -2.97 -2.47 -19.74
N ARG A 252 -1.83 -2.07 -20.17
CA ARG A 252 -0.75 -1.82 -19.28
C ARG A 252 -0.92 -0.39 -18.81
N ILE A 253 -1.41 -0.16 -17.60
CA ILE A 253 -1.24 1.15 -16.97
C ILE A 253 0.24 1.24 -16.67
N TRP A 254 0.96 1.87 -17.57
CA TRP A 254 2.38 2.14 -17.43
C TRP A 254 2.53 3.29 -16.44
N TRP A 255 2.97 3.01 -15.23
CA TRP A 255 3.53 4.03 -14.39
C TRP A 255 4.93 4.33 -14.92
N ARG A 256 5.02 5.17 -15.94
CA ARG A 256 6.32 5.70 -16.37
C ARG A 256 6.87 6.65 -15.30
N ARG A 257 8.18 6.66 -15.15
CA ARG A 257 8.96 7.59 -14.33
C ARG A 257 8.76 9.08 -14.67
N SER A 258 7.99 9.42 -15.65
CA SER A 258 7.72 10.80 -16.10
C SER A 258 6.30 10.90 -16.65
N GLY A 259 5.44 11.52 -15.87
CA GLY A 259 4.19 12.17 -16.34
C GLY A 259 3.20 11.28 -17.08
N TRP A 260 1.96 11.58 -16.90
CA TRP A 260 0.87 11.17 -17.79
C TRP A 260 1.26 11.55 -19.22
N GLY A 261 1.66 10.61 -20.00
CA GLY A 261 1.90 10.73 -21.42
C GLY A 261 0.85 9.90 -22.12
N SER A 262 -0.04 10.61 -22.83
CA SER A 262 -0.99 10.07 -23.79
C SER A 262 -0.34 9.03 -24.70
N CYS A 263 -0.97 7.87 -24.86
CA CYS A 263 -0.98 7.10 -26.08
C CYS A 263 -2.36 7.12 -26.68
#